data_5716d0830c6cf098ba4c861fc481f296
#
_entry.id   5716d0830c6cf098ba4c861fc481f296
#
_cell.length_a   1.000
_cell.length_b   1.000
_cell.length_c   1.000
_cell.angle_alpha   90.00
_cell.angle_beta   90.00
_cell.angle_gamma   90.00
#
_symmetry.space_group_name_H-M   'P 1'
#
loop_
_entity.id
_entity.type
_entity.pdbx_description
1 polymer ?
#
loop_
_entity_poly.entity_id
_entity_poly.type
_entity_poly.pdbx_seq_one_letter_code
_entity_poly.pdbx_strand_id
1 'polypeptide(L)'
;MLKNTSFEFGLCETSCEVNDHLDRGLTNEIIAHFAGEFGATAMRVWLRFHEFAHCDSNDNVTLKEDRVVKLRTYLDTLKAKGVKDFSLLSWSFLYPEDFACTDGWAVPDPIKEAEKYARFLNVQKKLYELIAERFPDICYFEPTNEPDGSSGDFLHREGFNDVTGAEERKPYVYTQEEVVKIVLDLSYYTNAGVKKYNANAKVLFPGFWNVDSAPMYLTKVFTALQSGAYPSVGDVKSNKQSDFFEVMNFHPYSLKTGEIDEGWLETQTRLYGVMVKFGQADMPVWYTEFGWSDFARERDKQLIGGRFLKAFEVIEEKLPFVKKIFLFRLCTLADRKETEGEDNFGLTYNVFDEQHSGEPKPAAITIAKYVNGEDYDVSSLYKFAKNKNIQA
;
A
#
# COMPACT_ATOMS: atom_id res chain seq x y z
N MET A 1 -22.68 9.98 -15.24
CA MET A 1 -21.35 10.43 -15.71
C MET A 1 -20.51 10.56 -14.45
N LEU A 2 -19.33 9.91 -14.38
CA LEU A 2 -18.47 9.99 -13.18
C LEU A 2 -18.12 11.45 -12.85
N LYS A 3 -18.10 11.77 -11.56
CA LYS A 3 -17.69 13.11 -11.11
C LYS A 3 -16.24 13.38 -11.51
N ASN A 4 -15.98 14.56 -12.08
CA ASN A 4 -14.65 14.99 -12.41
C ASN A 4 -13.98 15.57 -11.15
N THR A 5 -13.03 14.87 -10.58
CA THR A 5 -12.26 15.29 -9.40
C THR A 5 -10.84 15.71 -9.78
N SER A 6 -10.17 16.48 -8.94
CA SER A 6 -8.75 16.87 -9.13
C SER A 6 -7.77 15.71 -8.85
N PHE A 7 -8.28 14.60 -8.32
CA PHE A 7 -7.56 13.37 -8.03
C PHE A 7 -8.31 12.15 -8.58
N GLU A 8 -7.62 11.05 -8.72
CA GLU A 8 -8.18 9.77 -9.13
C GLU A 8 -8.44 8.86 -7.93
N PHE A 9 -9.50 8.03 -8.03
CA PHE A 9 -9.78 7.00 -7.04
C PHE A 9 -9.02 5.72 -7.34
N GLY A 10 -8.52 5.09 -6.29
CA GLY A 10 -7.98 3.74 -6.29
C GLY A 10 -8.59 2.90 -5.16
N LEU A 11 -8.35 1.60 -5.21
CA LEU A 11 -8.58 0.68 -4.10
C LEU A 11 -7.27 0.06 -3.64
N CYS A 12 -7.17 -0.16 -2.34
CA CYS A 12 -6.07 -0.91 -1.73
C CYS A 12 -6.60 -2.29 -1.33
N GLU A 13 -6.48 -3.26 -2.21
CA GLU A 13 -6.97 -4.62 -1.97
C GLU A 13 -6.32 -5.65 -2.89
N THR A 14 -6.26 -6.90 -2.43
CA THR A 14 -5.81 -8.04 -3.22
C THR A 14 -6.76 -9.21 -3.02
N SER A 15 -7.06 -9.89 -4.11
CA SER A 15 -7.96 -11.05 -4.13
C SER A 15 -7.37 -12.25 -3.38
N CYS A 16 -8.23 -13.01 -2.70
CA CYS A 16 -7.86 -14.30 -2.12
C CYS A 16 -7.46 -15.34 -3.18
N GLU A 17 -7.82 -15.13 -4.44
CA GLU A 17 -7.37 -15.97 -5.55
C GLU A 17 -5.89 -15.73 -5.90
N VAL A 18 -5.35 -14.55 -5.58
CA VAL A 18 -3.92 -14.21 -5.74
C VAL A 18 -3.12 -14.61 -4.51
N ASN A 19 -3.63 -14.27 -3.32
CA ASN A 19 -3.01 -14.53 -2.03
C ASN A 19 -3.88 -15.50 -1.21
N ASP A 20 -3.55 -16.77 -1.21
CA ASP A 20 -4.37 -17.87 -0.67
C ASP A 20 -4.70 -17.75 0.83
N HIS A 21 -3.88 -17.02 1.62
CA HIS A 21 -4.13 -16.82 3.05
C HIS A 21 -4.92 -15.55 3.37
N LEU A 22 -5.29 -14.77 2.38
CA LEU A 22 -6.28 -13.71 2.56
C LEU A 22 -7.69 -14.31 2.49
N ASP A 23 -8.03 -15.19 3.43
CA ASP A 23 -9.35 -15.82 3.46
C ASP A 23 -10.44 -14.83 3.91
N ARG A 24 -10.71 -13.86 3.02
CA ARG A 24 -11.77 -12.86 3.18
C ARG A 24 -12.94 -13.11 2.24
N GLY A 25 -12.84 -14.15 1.42
CA GLY A 25 -13.81 -14.45 0.38
C GLY A 25 -13.89 -13.40 -0.73
N LEU A 26 -12.93 -12.47 -0.80
CA LEU A 26 -12.85 -11.46 -1.85
C LEU A 26 -12.25 -12.06 -3.12
N THR A 27 -13.11 -12.47 -4.04
CA THR A 27 -12.71 -12.95 -5.36
C THR A 27 -12.31 -11.81 -6.29
N ASN A 28 -11.66 -12.13 -7.40
CA ASN A 28 -11.34 -11.17 -8.46
C ASN A 28 -12.60 -10.41 -8.93
N GLU A 29 -13.72 -11.12 -9.08
CA GLU A 29 -14.98 -10.53 -9.55
C GLU A 29 -15.56 -9.53 -8.55
N ILE A 30 -15.54 -9.84 -7.24
CA ILE A 30 -16.05 -8.96 -6.20
C ILE A 30 -15.24 -7.66 -6.17
N ILE A 31 -13.91 -7.74 -6.14
CA ILE A 31 -13.05 -6.56 -6.09
C ILE A 31 -13.22 -5.71 -7.35
N ALA A 32 -13.22 -6.34 -8.52
CA ALA A 32 -13.39 -5.63 -9.79
C ALA A 32 -14.76 -4.96 -9.91
N HIS A 33 -15.81 -5.58 -9.37
CA HIS A 33 -17.14 -4.96 -9.32
C HIS A 33 -17.09 -3.67 -8.51
N PHE A 34 -16.64 -3.72 -7.27
CA PHE A 34 -16.57 -2.53 -6.42
C PHE A 34 -15.58 -1.48 -6.94
N ALA A 35 -14.51 -1.87 -7.61
CA ALA A 35 -13.63 -0.93 -8.31
C ALA A 35 -14.41 -0.11 -9.34
N GLY A 36 -15.28 -0.76 -10.13
CA GLY A 36 -16.18 -0.08 -11.06
C GLY A 36 -17.18 0.85 -10.37
N GLU A 37 -17.84 0.37 -9.30
CA GLU A 37 -18.85 1.15 -8.56
C GLU A 37 -18.28 2.39 -7.86
N PHE A 38 -17.02 2.32 -7.43
CA PHE A 38 -16.31 3.47 -6.83
C PHE A 38 -15.54 4.31 -7.86
N GLY A 39 -15.64 4.01 -9.15
CA GLY A 39 -14.92 4.72 -10.20
C GLY A 39 -13.40 4.62 -10.06
N ALA A 40 -12.89 3.55 -9.46
CA ALA A 40 -11.48 3.37 -9.24
C ALA A 40 -10.73 3.15 -10.56
N THR A 41 -9.75 4.00 -10.85
CA THR A 41 -8.86 3.89 -12.01
C THR A 41 -7.52 3.28 -11.65
N ALA A 42 -7.24 3.11 -10.35
CA ALA A 42 -6.00 2.57 -9.82
C ALA A 42 -6.25 1.43 -8.81
N MET A 43 -5.30 0.51 -8.71
CA MET A 43 -5.32 -0.57 -7.73
C MET A 43 -3.95 -0.71 -7.08
N ARG A 44 -3.90 -0.75 -5.75
CA ARG A 44 -2.72 -1.13 -4.99
C ARG A 44 -2.82 -2.60 -4.63
N VAL A 45 -1.92 -3.41 -5.18
CA VAL A 45 -1.90 -4.87 -5.08
C VAL A 45 -0.77 -5.28 -4.14
N TRP A 46 -1.07 -6.08 -3.13
CA TRP A 46 -0.09 -6.61 -2.19
C TRP A 46 0.36 -8.00 -2.62
N LEU A 47 1.66 -8.21 -2.72
CA LEU A 47 2.20 -9.54 -2.99
C LEU A 47 3.15 -9.98 -1.89
N ARG A 48 3.00 -11.21 -1.46
CA ARG A 48 3.99 -11.91 -0.65
C ARG A 48 5.01 -12.55 -1.58
N PHE A 49 6.18 -11.96 -1.66
CA PHE A 49 7.18 -12.38 -2.63
C PHE A 49 7.69 -13.80 -2.41
N HIS A 50 7.82 -14.26 -1.16
CA HIS A 50 8.19 -15.65 -0.86
C HIS A 50 7.14 -16.68 -1.32
N GLU A 51 5.88 -16.25 -1.49
CA GLU A 51 4.82 -17.10 -2.07
C GLU A 51 4.76 -17.02 -3.58
N PHE A 52 5.14 -15.87 -4.14
CA PHE A 52 5.08 -15.56 -5.57
C PHE A 52 6.29 -16.07 -6.35
N ALA A 53 7.44 -16.18 -5.71
CA ALA A 53 8.71 -16.55 -6.32
C ALA A 53 9.48 -17.56 -5.46
N HIS A 54 10.55 -18.09 -6.03
CA HIS A 54 11.53 -18.94 -5.38
C HIS A 54 12.93 -18.40 -5.68
N CYS A 55 13.82 -18.49 -4.72
CA CYS A 55 15.23 -18.13 -4.86
C CYS A 55 16.10 -19.26 -4.32
N ASP A 56 16.91 -19.87 -5.18
CA ASP A 56 17.83 -20.92 -4.76
C ASP A 56 19.04 -20.40 -3.99
N SER A 57 19.89 -21.29 -3.48
CA SER A 57 21.12 -20.94 -2.75
C SER A 57 22.18 -20.25 -3.60
N ASN A 58 22.04 -20.21 -4.93
CA ASN A 58 22.90 -19.49 -5.87
C ASN A 58 22.29 -18.15 -6.31
N ASP A 59 21.25 -17.69 -5.63
CA ASP A 59 20.51 -16.44 -5.93
C ASP A 59 19.81 -16.45 -7.29
N ASN A 60 19.47 -17.60 -7.82
CA ASN A 60 18.63 -17.68 -9.01
C ASN A 60 17.17 -17.52 -8.60
N VAL A 61 16.55 -16.45 -9.11
CA VAL A 61 15.15 -16.15 -8.85
C VAL A 61 14.28 -16.69 -9.98
N THR A 62 13.18 -17.36 -9.61
CA THR A 62 12.17 -17.86 -10.54
C THR A 62 10.78 -17.53 -10.05
N LEU A 63 9.88 -17.09 -10.93
CA LEU A 63 8.47 -16.90 -10.60
C LEU A 63 7.74 -18.23 -10.61
N LYS A 64 6.78 -18.41 -9.70
CA LYS A 64 5.89 -19.57 -9.68
C LYS A 64 4.77 -19.35 -10.71
N GLU A 65 4.72 -20.18 -11.75
CA GLU A 65 3.82 -19.95 -12.89
C GLU A 65 2.34 -19.96 -12.51
N ASP A 66 1.92 -20.76 -11.55
CA ASP A 66 0.55 -20.72 -11.02
C ASP A 66 0.20 -19.36 -10.42
N ARG A 67 1.12 -18.73 -9.71
CA ARG A 67 0.97 -17.39 -9.14
C ARG A 67 0.97 -16.30 -10.21
N VAL A 68 1.81 -16.46 -11.23
CA VAL A 68 1.81 -15.56 -12.40
C VAL A 68 0.46 -15.57 -13.10
N VAL A 69 -0.13 -16.75 -13.33
CA VAL A 69 -1.45 -16.89 -13.94
C VAL A 69 -2.55 -16.24 -13.08
N LYS A 70 -2.55 -16.50 -11.76
CA LYS A 70 -3.50 -15.92 -10.82
C LYS A 70 -3.45 -14.38 -10.84
N LEU A 71 -2.25 -13.80 -10.72
CA LEU A 71 -2.07 -12.35 -10.76
C LEU A 71 -2.51 -11.78 -12.12
N ARG A 72 -2.16 -12.41 -13.25
CA ARG A 72 -2.59 -11.98 -14.58
C ARG A 72 -4.11 -11.93 -14.68
N THR A 73 -4.78 -12.99 -14.26
CA THR A 73 -6.25 -13.07 -14.25
C THR A 73 -6.87 -11.94 -13.43
N TYR A 74 -6.30 -11.64 -12.26
CA TYR A 74 -6.76 -10.55 -11.41
C TYR A 74 -6.63 -9.18 -12.10
N LEU A 75 -5.44 -8.88 -12.64
CA LEU A 75 -5.21 -7.61 -13.34
C LEU A 75 -6.14 -7.45 -14.55
N ASP A 76 -6.35 -8.51 -15.33
CA ASP A 76 -7.22 -8.46 -16.51
C ASP A 76 -8.69 -8.28 -16.11
N THR A 77 -9.15 -8.89 -15.02
CA THR A 77 -10.49 -8.69 -14.46
C THR A 77 -10.70 -7.24 -14.03
N LEU A 78 -9.70 -6.62 -13.39
CA LEU A 78 -9.74 -5.20 -12.99
C LEU A 78 -9.74 -4.25 -14.21
N LYS A 79 -8.90 -4.53 -15.20
CA LYS A 79 -8.87 -3.73 -16.45
C LYS A 79 -10.22 -3.72 -17.17
N ALA A 80 -10.91 -4.85 -17.17
CA ALA A 80 -12.25 -4.95 -17.76
C ALA A 80 -13.28 -4.04 -17.05
N LYS A 81 -12.97 -3.52 -15.86
CA LYS A 81 -13.78 -2.56 -15.09
C LYS A 81 -13.24 -1.14 -15.10
N GLY A 82 -12.20 -0.87 -15.90
CA GLY A 82 -11.67 0.48 -16.10
C GLY A 82 -10.44 0.83 -15.26
N VAL A 83 -9.92 -0.09 -14.46
CA VAL A 83 -8.65 0.11 -13.74
C VAL A 83 -7.51 0.17 -14.76
N LYS A 84 -6.68 1.20 -14.67
CA LYS A 84 -5.58 1.48 -15.62
C LYS A 84 -4.22 1.39 -14.96
N ASP A 85 -4.12 1.86 -13.71
CA ASP A 85 -2.86 1.96 -12.98
C ASP A 85 -2.80 0.89 -11.90
N PHE A 86 -1.73 0.12 -11.92
CA PHE A 86 -1.45 -0.91 -10.92
C PHE A 86 -0.18 -0.54 -10.16
N SER A 87 -0.32 -0.40 -8.83
CA SER A 87 0.80 -0.27 -7.89
C SER A 87 0.99 -1.60 -7.18
N LEU A 88 2.19 -2.14 -7.27
CA LEU A 88 2.56 -3.38 -6.61
C LEU A 88 3.35 -3.08 -5.35
N LEU A 89 2.80 -3.46 -4.20
CA LEU A 89 3.45 -3.39 -2.91
C LEU A 89 4.10 -4.73 -2.57
N SER A 90 5.37 -4.69 -2.17
CA SER A 90 6.01 -5.81 -1.48
C SER A 90 5.45 -5.94 -0.08
N TRP A 91 4.58 -6.94 0.15
CA TRP A 91 4.06 -7.28 1.48
C TRP A 91 4.99 -8.21 2.26
N SER A 92 5.93 -8.85 1.59
CA SER A 92 7.03 -9.61 2.16
C SER A 92 8.17 -9.70 1.18
N PHE A 93 9.36 -9.96 1.67
CA PHE A 93 10.56 -10.11 0.85
C PHE A 93 10.79 -11.54 0.36
N LEU A 94 11.60 -11.68 -0.68
CA LEU A 94 12.12 -12.95 -1.15
C LEU A 94 13.53 -13.16 -0.61
N TYR A 95 13.81 -14.38 -0.12
CA TYR A 95 15.13 -14.73 0.42
C TYR A 95 15.73 -15.91 -0.31
N PRO A 96 17.07 -16.00 -0.42
CA PRO A 96 17.74 -17.23 -0.79
C PRO A 96 17.41 -18.37 0.19
N GLU A 97 17.33 -19.60 -0.31
CA GLU A 97 17.03 -20.80 0.49
C GLU A 97 17.94 -20.98 1.71
N ASP A 98 19.21 -20.58 1.59
CA ASP A 98 20.21 -20.71 2.65
C ASP A 98 20.14 -19.56 3.70
N PHE A 99 19.24 -18.59 3.53
CA PHE A 99 18.95 -17.63 4.59
C PHE A 99 18.04 -18.30 5.62
N ALA A 100 18.49 -18.34 6.86
CA ALA A 100 17.70 -18.87 7.96
C ALA A 100 16.57 -17.91 8.40
N CYS A 101 15.93 -17.25 7.42
CA CYS A 101 14.87 -16.29 7.67
C CYS A 101 13.50 -16.97 7.50
N THR A 102 12.73 -16.98 8.57
CA THR A 102 11.36 -17.52 8.59
C THR A 102 10.30 -16.43 8.52
N ASP A 103 10.72 -15.18 8.61
CA ASP A 103 9.86 -14.00 8.63
C ASP A 103 9.96 -13.26 7.29
N GLY A 104 8.83 -13.10 6.61
CA GLY A 104 8.76 -12.48 5.30
C GLY A 104 9.18 -10.99 5.24
N TRP A 105 9.46 -10.35 6.37
CA TRP A 105 9.84 -8.93 6.47
C TRP A 105 11.24 -8.70 7.06
N ALA A 106 11.95 -9.75 7.42
CA ALA A 106 13.27 -9.60 8.01
C ALA A 106 14.28 -9.04 6.99
N VAL A 107 14.98 -8.00 7.36
CA VAL A 107 16.07 -7.43 6.57
C VAL A 107 17.39 -7.73 7.27
N PRO A 108 18.38 -8.31 6.59
CA PRO A 108 19.71 -8.50 7.18
C PRO A 108 20.30 -7.17 7.64
N ASP A 109 21.08 -7.18 8.73
CA ASP A 109 21.68 -5.96 9.28
C ASP A 109 22.66 -5.35 8.26
N PRO A 110 22.41 -4.12 7.78
CA PRO A 110 23.20 -3.51 6.71
C PRO A 110 24.64 -3.21 7.11
N ILE A 111 24.97 -3.28 8.41
CA ILE A 111 26.31 -3.00 8.94
C ILE A 111 26.99 -4.30 9.39
N LYS A 112 26.30 -5.11 10.21
CA LYS A 112 26.89 -6.32 10.80
C LYS A 112 26.90 -7.51 9.84
N GLU A 113 25.95 -7.52 8.89
CA GLU A 113 25.74 -8.59 7.90
C GLU A 113 25.82 -8.02 6.46
N ALA A 114 26.76 -7.10 6.23
CA ALA A 114 26.83 -6.31 4.99
C ALA A 114 26.83 -7.17 3.71
N GLU A 115 27.53 -8.31 3.69
CA GLU A 115 27.55 -9.23 2.54
C GLU A 115 26.17 -9.89 2.32
N LYS A 116 25.54 -10.34 3.41
CA LYS A 116 24.19 -10.94 3.37
C LYS A 116 23.16 -9.90 2.93
N TYR A 117 23.27 -8.67 3.46
CA TYR A 117 22.42 -7.56 3.05
C TYR A 117 22.56 -7.21 1.56
N ALA A 118 23.79 -7.14 1.05
CA ALA A 118 24.02 -6.89 -0.37
C ALA A 118 23.43 -8.00 -1.26
N ARG A 119 23.58 -9.26 -0.84
CA ARG A 119 23.00 -10.41 -1.50
C ARG A 119 21.46 -10.34 -1.51
N PHE A 120 20.84 -10.00 -0.37
CA PHE A 120 19.41 -9.78 -0.22
C PHE A 120 18.89 -8.72 -1.21
N LEU A 121 19.53 -7.54 -1.28
CA LEU A 121 19.15 -6.47 -2.20
C LEU A 121 19.23 -6.91 -3.68
N ASN A 122 20.24 -7.67 -4.05
CA ASN A 122 20.38 -8.21 -5.41
C ASN A 122 19.26 -9.21 -5.75
N VAL A 123 18.82 -10.00 -4.78
CA VAL A 123 17.68 -10.92 -4.95
C VAL A 123 16.38 -10.13 -5.16
N GLN A 124 16.13 -9.08 -4.36
CA GLN A 124 14.98 -8.20 -4.59
C GLN A 124 15.03 -7.60 -6.00
N LYS A 125 16.17 -7.05 -6.43
CA LYS A 125 16.33 -6.49 -7.78
C LYS A 125 15.99 -7.51 -8.87
N LYS A 126 16.54 -8.73 -8.81
CA LYS A 126 16.24 -9.79 -9.77
C LYS A 126 14.75 -10.14 -9.83
N LEU A 127 14.10 -10.17 -8.67
CA LEU A 127 12.65 -10.39 -8.59
C LEU A 127 11.87 -9.29 -9.30
N TYR A 128 12.20 -8.03 -9.05
CA TYR A 128 11.55 -6.89 -9.71
C TYR A 128 11.84 -6.85 -11.23
N GLU A 129 13.01 -7.28 -11.68
CA GLU A 129 13.31 -7.48 -13.10
C GLU A 129 12.30 -8.46 -13.72
N LEU A 130 12.12 -9.63 -13.12
CA LEU A 130 11.21 -10.66 -13.61
C LEU A 130 9.73 -10.22 -13.57
N ILE A 131 9.33 -9.52 -12.51
CA ILE A 131 7.96 -8.99 -12.42
C ILE A 131 7.72 -7.96 -13.52
N ALA A 132 8.63 -7.01 -13.72
CA ALA A 132 8.49 -5.99 -14.77
C ALA A 132 8.48 -6.57 -16.18
N GLU A 133 9.24 -7.65 -16.42
CA GLU A 133 9.23 -8.38 -17.70
C GLU A 133 7.90 -9.09 -17.93
N ARG A 134 7.37 -9.79 -16.91
CA ARG A 134 6.16 -10.60 -17.02
C ARG A 134 4.87 -9.77 -16.95
N PHE A 135 4.90 -8.59 -16.33
CA PHE A 135 3.74 -7.71 -16.10
C PHE A 135 4.04 -6.28 -16.52
N PRO A 136 4.20 -6.01 -17.83
CA PRO A 136 4.53 -4.65 -18.31
C PRO A 136 3.45 -3.61 -18.04
N ASP A 137 2.25 -4.01 -17.69
CA ASP A 137 1.13 -3.18 -17.29
C ASP A 137 1.18 -2.74 -15.81
N ILE A 138 2.03 -3.35 -14.99
CA ILE A 138 2.33 -2.82 -13.66
C ILE A 138 3.37 -1.71 -13.84
N CYS A 139 2.92 -0.46 -13.69
CA CYS A 139 3.77 0.72 -13.89
C CYS A 139 4.24 1.36 -12.59
N TYR A 140 3.77 0.89 -11.45
CA TYR A 140 4.11 1.47 -10.15
C TYR A 140 4.53 0.38 -9.17
N PHE A 141 5.59 0.65 -8.40
CA PHE A 141 6.18 -0.33 -7.48
C PHE A 141 6.49 0.33 -6.14
N GLU A 142 6.05 -0.27 -5.07
CA GLU A 142 6.30 0.17 -3.70
C GLU A 142 7.15 -0.89 -2.99
N PRO A 143 8.42 -0.59 -2.65
CA PRO A 143 9.38 -1.61 -2.22
C PRO A 143 9.14 -2.16 -0.81
N THR A 144 8.44 -1.42 0.04
CA THR A 144 8.03 -1.81 1.39
C THR A 144 6.90 -0.90 1.87
N ASN A 145 6.36 -1.14 3.07
CA ASN A 145 5.28 -0.37 3.68
C ASN A 145 5.76 0.33 4.96
N GLU A 146 5.25 1.50 5.26
CA GLU A 146 5.30 2.22 6.55
C GLU A 146 6.64 2.15 7.32
N PRO A 147 7.75 2.59 6.71
CA PRO A 147 9.06 2.46 7.32
C PRO A 147 9.34 3.50 8.43
N ASP A 148 8.46 4.49 8.57
CA ASP A 148 8.60 5.62 9.50
C ASP A 148 7.97 5.36 10.88
N GLY A 149 7.37 4.21 11.09
CA GLY A 149 6.94 3.75 12.40
C GLY A 149 8.07 3.81 13.41
N SER A 150 7.77 3.81 14.70
CA SER A 150 8.76 3.95 15.79
C SER A 150 9.88 2.90 15.72
N SER A 151 9.75 1.95 14.84
CA SER A 151 10.60 0.79 14.69
C SER A 151 10.81 0.35 13.24
N GLY A 152 10.25 1.04 12.25
CA GLY A 152 10.21 0.54 10.87
C GLY A 152 9.33 -0.70 10.82
N ASP A 153 8.03 -0.55 11.04
CA ASP A 153 7.10 -1.65 11.33
C ASP A 153 7.14 -2.82 10.34
N PHE A 154 7.54 -2.55 9.10
CA PHE A 154 7.70 -3.55 8.05
C PHE A 154 9.16 -3.80 7.66
N LEU A 155 10.11 -3.50 8.55
CA LEU A 155 11.53 -3.78 8.39
C LEU A 155 12.07 -4.40 9.67
N HIS A 156 12.10 -5.72 9.72
CA HIS A 156 12.58 -6.47 10.87
C HIS A 156 14.03 -6.90 10.72
N ARG A 157 14.68 -7.20 11.83
CA ARG A 157 15.93 -7.95 11.82
C ARG A 157 15.67 -9.44 11.65
N GLU A 158 16.66 -10.12 11.08
CA GLU A 158 16.66 -11.58 11.00
C GLU A 158 16.39 -12.23 12.37
N GLY A 159 15.61 -13.29 12.37
CA GLY A 159 15.25 -14.05 13.57
C GLY A 159 14.05 -13.49 14.34
N PHE A 160 13.37 -12.47 13.83
CA PHE A 160 12.05 -12.09 14.32
C PHE A 160 11.02 -13.13 13.86
N ASN A 161 10.21 -13.61 14.79
CA ASN A 161 9.17 -14.59 14.49
C ASN A 161 7.79 -13.94 14.65
N ASP A 162 7.14 -13.62 13.54
CA ASP A 162 5.81 -13.01 13.51
C ASP A 162 4.67 -14.03 13.77
N VAL A 163 4.99 -15.33 13.69
CA VAL A 163 4.00 -16.41 13.81
C VAL A 163 3.55 -16.62 15.25
N THR A 164 4.34 -16.27 16.23
CA THR A 164 4.12 -16.58 17.66
C THR A 164 3.37 -15.51 18.45
N GLY A 165 3.06 -14.36 17.84
CA GLY A 165 2.22 -13.33 18.42
C GLY A 165 2.97 -12.16 19.06
N ALA A 166 2.22 -11.13 19.47
CA ALA A 166 2.73 -9.84 19.93
C ALA A 166 3.66 -9.90 21.16
N GLU A 167 3.57 -10.94 21.97
CA GLU A 167 4.40 -11.08 23.18
C GLU A 167 5.85 -11.45 22.90
N GLU A 168 6.13 -12.01 21.70
CA GLU A 168 7.49 -12.34 21.26
C GLU A 168 8.13 -11.29 20.36
N ARG A 169 7.44 -10.20 20.08
CA ARG A 169 8.00 -9.09 19.31
C ARG A 169 9.21 -8.53 20.04
N LYS A 170 10.40 -8.91 19.58
CA LYS A 170 11.61 -8.27 20.05
C LYS A 170 11.58 -6.81 19.62
N PRO A 171 11.89 -5.86 20.50
CA PRO A 171 11.94 -4.46 20.13
C PRO A 171 12.90 -4.30 18.96
N TYR A 172 12.45 -3.58 17.92
CA TYR A 172 13.29 -3.23 16.80
C TYR A 172 14.52 -2.55 17.23
N VAL A 173 15.56 -2.80 16.49
CA VAL A 173 16.87 -2.29 16.82
C VAL A 173 17.49 -1.49 15.68
N TYR A 174 16.68 -1.15 14.64
CA TYR A 174 17.12 -0.18 13.66
C TYR A 174 16.98 1.23 14.20
N THR A 175 18.06 1.99 14.08
CA THR A 175 18.01 3.44 14.25
C THR A 175 17.26 4.05 13.06
N GLN A 176 16.77 5.26 13.21
CA GLN A 176 16.09 5.95 12.12
C GLN A 176 16.99 6.17 10.90
N GLU A 177 18.30 6.34 11.13
CA GLU A 177 19.33 6.44 10.09
C GLU A 177 19.49 5.12 9.32
N GLU A 178 19.47 3.98 10.03
CA GLU A 178 19.49 2.65 9.40
C GLU A 178 18.21 2.40 8.57
N VAL A 179 17.04 2.80 9.07
CA VAL A 179 15.79 2.70 8.33
C VAL A 179 15.82 3.55 7.06
N VAL A 180 16.29 4.81 7.13
CA VAL A 180 16.46 5.67 5.95
C VAL A 180 17.36 4.99 4.92
N LYS A 181 18.46 4.39 5.36
CA LYS A 181 19.39 3.66 4.50
C LYS A 181 18.70 2.47 3.81
N ILE A 182 18.03 1.61 4.57
CA ILE A 182 17.37 0.41 4.05
C ILE A 182 16.30 0.80 3.02
N VAL A 183 15.49 1.81 3.31
CA VAL A 183 14.44 2.28 2.41
C VAL A 183 15.03 2.83 1.11
N LEU A 184 16.10 3.60 1.18
CA LEU A 184 16.76 4.13 -0.01
C LEU A 184 17.41 3.01 -0.82
N ASP A 185 18.11 2.05 -0.19
CA ASP A 185 18.66 0.88 -0.87
C ASP A 185 17.55 0.08 -1.58
N LEU A 186 16.47 -0.27 -0.87
CA LEU A 186 15.33 -1.00 -1.44
C LEU A 186 14.73 -0.24 -2.64
N SER A 187 14.53 1.07 -2.49
CA SER A 187 13.97 1.91 -3.56
C SER A 187 14.89 1.93 -4.79
N TYR A 188 16.18 2.08 -4.61
CA TYR A 188 17.16 2.08 -5.69
C TYR A 188 17.22 0.74 -6.44
N TYR A 189 17.32 -0.37 -5.69
CA TYR A 189 17.39 -1.70 -6.30
C TYR A 189 16.08 -2.08 -6.97
N THR A 190 14.92 -1.68 -6.42
CA THR A 190 13.62 -1.81 -7.08
C THR A 190 13.61 -1.02 -8.40
N ASN A 191 13.99 0.26 -8.36
CA ASN A 191 14.02 1.11 -9.55
C ASN A 191 14.95 0.54 -10.63
N ALA A 192 16.16 0.14 -10.25
CA ALA A 192 17.11 -0.47 -11.18
C ALA A 192 16.59 -1.79 -11.78
N GLY A 193 15.85 -2.59 -10.99
CA GLY A 193 15.23 -3.83 -11.45
C GLY A 193 14.11 -3.57 -12.45
N VAL A 194 13.12 -2.75 -12.08
CA VAL A 194 11.95 -2.53 -12.94
C VAL A 194 12.28 -1.78 -14.21
N LYS A 195 13.18 -0.79 -14.17
CA LYS A 195 13.59 0.01 -15.33
C LYS A 195 14.30 -0.80 -16.42
N LYS A 196 14.82 -1.97 -16.08
CA LYS A 196 15.48 -2.85 -17.07
C LYS A 196 14.50 -3.34 -18.14
N TYR A 197 13.26 -3.61 -17.79
CA TYR A 197 12.23 -4.14 -18.68
C TYR A 197 11.07 -3.18 -18.92
N ASN A 198 10.82 -2.25 -18.01
CA ASN A 198 9.78 -1.23 -18.13
C ASN A 198 10.35 0.15 -17.82
N ALA A 199 10.85 0.86 -18.85
CA ALA A 199 11.43 2.19 -18.70
C ALA A 199 10.43 3.23 -18.14
N ASN A 200 9.14 3.01 -18.30
CA ASN A 200 8.07 3.88 -17.79
C ASN A 200 7.63 3.54 -16.35
N ALA A 201 8.10 2.42 -15.80
CA ALA A 201 7.79 2.08 -14.42
C ALA A 201 8.31 3.15 -13.45
N LYS A 202 7.57 3.40 -12.39
CA LYS A 202 7.91 4.35 -11.34
C LYS A 202 7.92 3.66 -9.99
N VAL A 203 8.87 4.02 -9.16
CA VAL A 203 8.90 3.59 -7.77
C VAL A 203 8.18 4.63 -6.92
N LEU A 204 7.29 4.18 -6.05
CA LEU A 204 6.70 4.98 -4.99
C LEU A 204 7.64 4.96 -3.78
N PHE A 205 7.80 6.10 -3.15
CA PHE A 205 8.33 6.10 -1.79
C PHE A 205 7.34 5.32 -0.89
N PRO A 206 7.80 4.46 0.02
CA PRO A 206 6.89 3.73 0.92
C PRO A 206 5.98 4.64 1.71
N GLY A 207 4.70 4.31 1.80
CA GLY A 207 3.72 5.12 2.52
C GLY A 207 4.11 5.37 3.97
N PHE A 208 3.87 6.58 4.48
CA PHE A 208 4.13 6.92 5.87
C PHE A 208 2.94 6.56 6.76
N TRP A 209 3.20 5.82 7.83
CA TRP A 209 2.20 5.49 8.85
C TRP A 209 1.97 6.65 9.84
N ASN A 210 3.05 7.21 10.37
CA ASN A 210 2.98 8.25 11.38
C ASN A 210 3.21 9.62 10.77
N VAL A 211 2.14 10.23 10.27
CA VAL A 211 2.19 11.55 9.63
C VAL A 211 2.72 12.67 10.53
N ASP A 212 2.71 12.51 11.84
CA ASP A 212 3.28 13.50 12.77
C ASP A 212 4.82 13.49 12.76
N SER A 213 5.44 12.31 12.71
CA SER A 213 6.90 12.14 12.64
C SER A 213 7.45 12.14 11.21
N ALA A 214 6.59 11.86 10.23
CA ALA A 214 6.97 11.77 8.83
C ALA A 214 7.73 12.99 8.28
N PRO A 215 7.43 14.25 8.61
CA PRO A 215 8.19 15.40 8.14
C PRO A 215 9.67 15.36 8.54
N MET A 216 9.96 14.90 9.76
CA MET A 216 11.34 14.74 10.23
C MET A 216 12.04 13.61 9.47
N TYR A 217 11.38 12.48 9.33
CA TYR A 217 11.90 11.32 8.60
C TYR A 217 12.16 11.67 7.13
N LEU A 218 11.21 12.31 6.45
CA LEU A 218 11.33 12.75 5.07
C LEU A 218 12.47 13.77 4.89
N THR A 219 12.66 14.67 5.86
CA THR A 219 13.80 15.59 5.88
C THR A 219 15.13 14.84 5.90
N LYS A 220 15.25 13.76 6.69
CA LYS A 220 16.45 12.91 6.71
C LYS A 220 16.68 12.21 5.37
N VAL A 221 15.62 11.67 4.76
CA VAL A 221 15.69 11.04 3.43
C VAL A 221 16.25 11.99 2.38
N PHE A 222 15.66 13.19 2.24
CA PHE A 222 16.12 14.16 1.25
C PHE A 222 17.50 14.73 1.56
N THR A 223 17.83 14.91 2.84
CA THR A 223 19.17 15.34 3.26
C THR A 223 20.22 14.28 2.88
N ALA A 224 19.94 13.03 3.12
CA ALA A 224 20.82 11.92 2.75
C ALA A 224 21.06 11.88 1.22
N LEU A 225 20.01 12.04 0.43
CA LEU A 225 20.10 12.07 -1.04
C LEU A 225 20.92 13.27 -1.54
N GLN A 226 20.66 14.49 -1.05
CA GLN A 226 21.34 15.69 -1.53
C GLN A 226 22.82 15.75 -1.12
N SER A 227 23.16 15.25 0.07
CA SER A 227 24.54 15.29 0.56
C SER A 227 25.43 14.26 -0.13
N GLY A 228 24.88 13.27 -0.80
CA GLY A 228 25.63 12.10 -1.28
C GLY A 228 26.30 11.31 -0.14
N ALA A 229 26.09 11.72 1.09
CA ALA A 229 26.58 11.06 2.30
C ALA A 229 25.73 9.86 2.73
N TYR A 230 24.99 9.34 1.80
CA TYR A 230 24.17 8.17 1.96
C TYR A 230 25.09 6.93 1.98
N PRO A 231 25.24 6.27 3.14
CA PRO A 231 26.08 5.10 3.25
C PRO A 231 25.36 3.91 2.61
N SER A 232 25.59 3.71 1.32
CA SER A 232 25.06 2.57 0.60
C SER A 232 25.97 1.36 0.77
N VAL A 233 25.35 0.18 0.87
CA VAL A 233 26.07 -1.08 0.68
C VAL A 233 25.98 -1.44 -0.79
N GLY A 234 27.12 -1.64 -1.44
CA GLY A 234 27.17 -1.98 -2.85
C GLY A 234 27.35 -0.78 -3.80
N ASP A 235 26.95 -0.99 -5.06
CA ASP A 235 27.25 -0.07 -6.17
C ASP A 235 26.28 1.11 -6.32
N VAL A 236 25.52 1.47 -5.31
CA VAL A 236 24.65 2.66 -5.37
C VAL A 236 25.50 3.91 -5.41
N LYS A 237 25.60 4.52 -6.58
CA LYS A 237 26.44 5.71 -6.81
C LYS A 237 25.62 6.92 -7.23
N SER A 238 24.32 6.91 -6.99
CA SER A 238 23.43 8.00 -7.39
C SER A 238 23.04 8.87 -6.22
N ASN A 239 22.98 10.19 -6.44
CA ASN A 239 22.34 11.18 -5.59
C ASN A 239 21.10 11.80 -6.25
N LYS A 240 20.71 11.28 -7.43
CA LYS A 240 19.56 11.74 -8.16
C LYS A 240 18.31 11.07 -7.62
N GLN A 241 17.39 11.84 -7.05
CA GLN A 241 16.19 11.35 -6.38
C GLN A 241 15.36 10.41 -7.28
N SER A 242 15.24 10.67 -8.58
CA SER A 242 14.49 9.82 -9.50
C SER A 242 15.09 8.43 -9.76
N ASP A 243 16.33 8.18 -9.30
CA ASP A 243 16.92 6.84 -9.32
C ASP A 243 16.45 5.98 -8.14
N PHE A 244 15.72 6.57 -7.20
CA PHE A 244 15.15 5.92 -6.02
C PHE A 244 13.62 5.84 -6.11
N PHE A 245 12.94 6.97 -6.28
CA PHE A 245 11.48 7.04 -6.37
C PHE A 245 11.03 8.26 -7.18
N GLU A 246 9.83 8.18 -7.75
CA GLU A 246 9.27 9.23 -8.62
C GLU A 246 7.85 9.65 -8.18
N VAL A 247 7.30 9.01 -7.15
CA VAL A 247 5.99 9.31 -6.55
C VAL A 247 6.15 9.31 -5.03
N MET A 248 5.67 10.36 -4.38
CA MET A 248 5.60 10.41 -2.93
C MET A 248 4.30 9.75 -2.45
N ASN A 249 4.38 9.06 -1.33
CA ASN A 249 3.27 8.30 -0.80
C ASN A 249 3.05 8.60 0.69
N PHE A 250 1.79 8.86 1.07
CA PHE A 250 1.38 9.09 2.45
C PHE A 250 0.18 8.21 2.79
N HIS A 251 0.08 7.80 4.07
CA HIS A 251 -1.11 7.20 4.66
C HIS A 251 -1.72 8.21 5.66
N PRO A 252 -2.55 9.14 5.21
CA PRO A 252 -2.94 10.32 5.99
C PRO A 252 -4.08 10.03 6.96
N TYR A 253 -3.96 8.96 7.75
CA TYR A 253 -4.95 8.63 8.76
C TYR A 253 -5.12 9.73 9.80
N SER A 254 -6.37 10.04 10.16
CA SER A 254 -6.68 10.95 11.26
C SER A 254 -6.76 10.17 12.58
N LEU A 255 -5.58 9.78 13.10
CA LEU A 255 -5.49 8.88 14.26
C LEU A 255 -5.91 9.53 15.58
N LYS A 256 -5.76 10.86 15.71
CA LYS A 256 -6.03 11.57 16.98
C LYS A 256 -7.50 11.91 17.16
N THR A 257 -8.09 12.53 16.18
CA THR A 257 -9.46 13.06 16.26
C THR A 257 -10.48 12.24 15.49
N GLY A 258 -10.03 11.44 14.52
CA GLY A 258 -10.89 10.77 13.55
C GLY A 258 -11.56 11.74 12.57
N GLU A 259 -11.23 13.04 12.62
CA GLU A 259 -11.87 14.09 11.83
C GLU A 259 -10.89 14.73 10.84
N ILE A 260 -11.44 15.29 9.77
CA ILE A 260 -10.72 16.14 8.81
C ILE A 260 -10.82 17.59 9.28
N ASP A 261 -9.93 17.94 10.19
CA ASP A 261 -9.84 19.26 10.83
C ASP A 261 -8.62 20.06 10.32
N GLU A 262 -8.42 21.24 10.91
CA GLU A 262 -7.27 22.10 10.58
C GLU A 262 -5.94 21.42 10.91
N GLY A 263 -5.87 20.63 11.97
CA GLY A 263 -4.65 19.90 12.36
C GLY A 263 -4.29 18.82 11.35
N TRP A 264 -5.29 18.11 10.81
CA TRP A 264 -5.07 17.16 9.73
C TRP A 264 -4.53 17.88 8.47
N LEU A 265 -5.15 18.98 8.07
CA LEU A 265 -4.73 19.78 6.91
C LEU A 265 -3.32 20.35 7.08
N GLU A 266 -3.01 20.88 8.27
CA GLU A 266 -1.67 21.40 8.60
C GLU A 266 -0.61 20.30 8.45
N THR A 267 -0.90 19.10 8.92
CA THR A 267 0.03 17.97 8.81
C THR A 267 0.33 17.62 7.35
N GLN A 268 -0.70 17.52 6.49
CA GLN A 268 -0.50 17.26 5.06
C GLN A 268 0.29 18.38 4.38
N THR A 269 -0.01 19.62 4.71
CA THR A 269 0.69 20.79 4.17
C THR A 269 2.15 20.85 4.63
N ARG A 270 2.43 20.45 5.88
CA ARG A 270 3.79 20.37 6.42
C ARG A 270 4.63 19.30 5.73
N LEU A 271 4.06 18.13 5.44
CA LEU A 271 4.72 17.07 4.66
C LEU A 271 5.09 17.55 3.26
N TYR A 272 4.13 18.16 2.57
CA TYR A 272 4.39 18.76 1.25
C TYR A 272 5.40 19.90 1.33
N GLY A 273 5.38 20.70 2.39
CA GLY A 273 6.36 21.76 2.65
C GLY A 273 7.81 21.25 2.71
N VAL A 274 8.03 20.03 3.24
CA VAL A 274 9.35 19.39 3.17
C VAL A 274 9.73 19.10 1.72
N MET A 275 8.82 18.55 0.91
CA MET A 275 9.08 18.29 -0.52
C MET A 275 9.46 19.58 -1.25
N VAL A 276 8.71 20.65 -1.05
CA VAL A 276 8.99 21.98 -1.63
C VAL A 276 10.37 22.50 -1.23
N LYS A 277 10.71 22.40 0.06
CA LYS A 277 12.03 22.81 0.59
C LYS A 277 13.20 22.10 -0.11
N PHE A 278 13.01 20.84 -0.49
CA PHE A 278 14.02 20.04 -1.18
C PHE A 278 13.89 20.04 -2.72
N GLY A 279 13.09 20.95 -3.28
CA GLY A 279 12.93 21.10 -4.73
C GLY A 279 12.09 20.00 -5.40
N GLN A 280 11.22 19.32 -4.65
CA GLN A 280 10.38 18.20 -5.12
C GLN A 280 8.90 18.59 -5.21
N ALA A 281 8.58 19.86 -5.43
CA ALA A 281 7.20 20.36 -5.51
C ALA A 281 6.39 19.71 -6.65
N ASP A 282 7.04 19.33 -7.75
CA ASP A 282 6.38 18.74 -8.92
C ASP A 282 6.16 17.22 -8.81
N MET A 283 6.73 16.58 -7.77
CA MET A 283 6.54 15.15 -7.55
C MET A 283 5.10 14.87 -7.12
N PRO A 284 4.35 13.99 -7.81
CA PRO A 284 2.99 13.67 -7.44
C PRO A 284 2.93 12.98 -6.08
N VAL A 285 1.91 13.32 -5.29
CA VAL A 285 1.61 12.68 -4.01
C VAL A 285 0.41 11.76 -4.18
N TRP A 286 0.53 10.54 -3.69
CA TRP A 286 -0.55 9.56 -3.60
C TRP A 286 -0.84 9.23 -2.14
N TYR A 287 -2.12 9.04 -1.85
CA TYR A 287 -2.59 8.49 -0.58
C TYR A 287 -2.95 7.03 -0.81
N THR A 288 -1.96 6.13 -0.68
CA THR A 288 -2.15 4.72 -1.03
C THR A 288 -2.91 3.90 0.01
N GLU A 289 -3.16 4.49 1.17
CA GLU A 289 -4.13 4.01 2.15
C GLU A 289 -4.88 5.21 2.73
N PHE A 290 -6.22 5.18 2.61
CA PHE A 290 -7.06 6.23 3.14
C PHE A 290 -8.42 5.69 3.57
N GLY A 291 -8.73 5.81 4.86
CA GLY A 291 -9.96 5.29 5.42
C GLY A 291 -10.13 5.54 6.91
N TRP A 292 -11.21 5.02 7.44
CA TRP A 292 -11.56 5.04 8.86
C TRP A 292 -12.07 3.69 9.30
N SER A 293 -11.68 3.29 10.51
CA SER A 293 -12.25 2.13 11.19
C SER A 293 -13.60 2.50 11.82
N ASP A 294 -14.60 1.64 11.68
CA ASP A 294 -15.88 1.75 12.35
C ASP A 294 -15.95 0.90 13.65
N PHE A 295 -14.78 0.59 14.20
CA PHE A 295 -14.63 -0.21 15.39
C PHE A 295 -15.44 0.36 16.58
N ALA A 296 -16.15 -0.54 17.24
CA ALA A 296 -16.79 -0.36 18.55
C ALA A 296 -18.01 0.60 18.66
N ARG A 297 -18.44 1.28 17.57
CA ARG A 297 -19.60 2.18 17.68
C ARG A 297 -20.47 2.17 16.43
N GLU A 298 -21.67 1.65 16.52
CA GLU A 298 -22.67 1.72 15.43
C GLU A 298 -22.86 3.16 14.90
N ARG A 299 -22.77 4.15 15.80
CA ARG A 299 -22.82 5.58 15.46
C ARG A 299 -21.72 5.98 14.48
N ASP A 300 -20.53 5.40 14.58
CA ASP A 300 -19.38 5.79 13.74
C ASP A 300 -19.56 5.30 12.31
N LYS A 301 -20.23 4.16 12.09
CA LYS A 301 -20.56 3.65 10.75
C LYS A 301 -21.30 4.67 9.90
N GLN A 302 -22.23 5.45 10.50
CA GLN A 302 -22.98 6.48 9.79
C GLN A 302 -22.15 7.74 9.53
N LEU A 303 -21.17 8.05 10.38
CA LEU A 303 -20.34 9.25 10.25
C LEU A 303 -19.21 9.11 9.22
N ILE A 304 -18.72 7.90 8.99
CA ILE A 304 -17.56 7.67 8.12
C ILE A 304 -17.82 8.16 6.69
N GLY A 305 -19.01 7.95 6.16
CA GLY A 305 -19.38 8.47 4.83
C GLY A 305 -19.19 10.00 4.74
N GLY A 306 -19.68 10.73 5.75
CA GLY A 306 -19.50 12.19 5.83
C GLY A 306 -18.02 12.61 5.96
N ARG A 307 -17.20 11.84 6.66
CA ARG A 307 -15.75 12.06 6.77
C ARG A 307 -15.06 11.92 5.42
N PHE A 308 -15.41 10.90 4.64
CA PHE A 308 -14.89 10.76 3.27
C PHE A 308 -15.25 11.95 2.39
N LEU A 309 -16.52 12.38 2.38
CA LEU A 309 -16.93 13.55 1.59
C LEU A 309 -16.16 14.80 1.99
N LYS A 310 -16.02 15.03 3.30
CA LYS A 310 -15.26 16.19 3.81
C LYS A 310 -13.80 16.14 3.40
N ALA A 311 -13.19 14.95 3.46
CA ALA A 311 -11.81 14.76 3.02
C ALA A 311 -11.65 15.06 1.52
N PHE A 312 -12.54 14.53 0.68
CA PHE A 312 -12.48 14.74 -0.75
C PHE A 312 -12.61 16.22 -1.10
N GLU A 313 -13.54 16.95 -0.45
CA GLU A 313 -13.70 18.40 -0.59
C GLU A 313 -12.41 19.16 -0.21
N VAL A 314 -11.85 18.86 0.96
CA VAL A 314 -10.61 19.52 1.43
C VAL A 314 -9.42 19.22 0.52
N ILE A 315 -9.31 17.99 0.01
CA ILE A 315 -8.24 17.61 -0.90
C ILE A 315 -8.39 18.36 -2.23
N GLU A 316 -9.60 18.41 -2.81
CA GLU A 316 -9.86 19.14 -4.04
C GLU A 316 -9.52 20.63 -3.94
N GLU A 317 -9.91 21.25 -2.82
CA GLU A 317 -9.77 22.70 -2.64
C GLU A 317 -8.37 23.12 -2.18
N LYS A 318 -7.72 22.34 -1.30
CA LYS A 318 -6.55 22.78 -0.54
C LYS A 318 -5.29 21.96 -0.77
N LEU A 319 -5.38 20.75 -1.33
CA LEU A 319 -4.24 19.84 -1.51
C LEU A 319 -4.05 19.43 -2.98
N PRO A 320 -3.84 20.40 -3.91
CA PRO A 320 -3.79 20.12 -5.36
C PRO A 320 -2.60 19.23 -5.77
N PHE A 321 -1.66 19.00 -4.87
CA PHE A 321 -0.52 18.10 -5.07
C PHE A 321 -0.92 16.62 -4.95
N VAL A 322 -2.05 16.29 -4.30
CA VAL A 322 -2.57 14.93 -4.21
C VAL A 322 -3.19 14.54 -5.54
N LYS A 323 -2.73 13.44 -6.13
CA LYS A 323 -3.15 12.97 -7.46
C LYS A 323 -3.96 11.70 -7.44
N LYS A 324 -3.77 10.84 -6.42
CA LYS A 324 -4.57 9.61 -6.25
C LYS A 324 -4.87 9.36 -4.79
N ILE A 325 -6.05 8.80 -4.54
CA ILE A 325 -6.50 8.38 -3.20
C ILE A 325 -6.96 6.92 -3.31
N PHE A 326 -6.33 6.03 -2.56
CA PHE A 326 -6.70 4.63 -2.52
C PHE A 326 -7.54 4.36 -1.27
N LEU A 327 -8.76 3.95 -1.47
CA LEU A 327 -9.66 3.59 -0.37
C LEU A 327 -9.13 2.34 0.33
N PHE A 328 -8.88 2.45 1.61
CA PHE A 328 -8.43 1.38 2.47
C PHE A 328 -9.53 1.08 3.49
N ARG A 329 -10.16 -0.05 3.46
CA ARG A 329 -10.05 -1.17 2.51
C ARG A 329 -11.45 -1.55 2.02
N LEU A 330 -11.54 -2.49 1.07
CA LEU A 330 -12.85 -2.90 0.57
C LEU A 330 -13.66 -3.69 1.60
N CYS A 331 -13.04 -4.63 2.33
CA CYS A 331 -13.74 -5.58 3.17
C CYS A 331 -13.22 -5.62 4.59
N THR A 332 -14.13 -5.71 5.57
CA THR A 332 -13.81 -6.00 6.97
C THR A 332 -13.15 -7.40 7.09
N LEU A 333 -12.19 -7.58 7.99
CA LEU A 333 -11.56 -8.88 8.23
C LEU A 333 -12.51 -9.81 9.02
N ALA A 334 -12.57 -11.09 8.61
CA ALA A 334 -13.56 -12.04 9.13
C ALA A 334 -13.22 -12.71 10.46
N ASP A 335 -11.95 -12.91 10.68
CA ASP A 335 -11.43 -13.88 11.64
C ASP A 335 -10.89 -13.25 12.93
N ARG A 336 -10.93 -11.93 13.02
CA ARG A 336 -10.54 -11.21 14.21
C ARG A 336 -11.79 -10.72 14.95
N LYS A 337 -11.87 -11.07 16.21
CA LYS A 337 -12.91 -10.57 17.11
C LYS A 337 -12.88 -9.04 17.10
N GLU A 338 -14.01 -8.39 17.25
CA GLU A 338 -14.24 -6.93 17.29
C GLU A 338 -13.32 -6.13 18.24
N THR A 339 -12.10 -6.60 18.48
CA THR A 339 -11.17 -6.04 19.46
C THR A 339 -10.07 -5.18 18.84
N GLU A 340 -9.89 -5.22 17.51
CA GLU A 340 -8.80 -4.50 16.86
C GLU A 340 -9.32 -3.51 15.80
N GLY A 341 -8.88 -2.25 15.88
CA GLY A 341 -9.33 -1.16 15.03
C GLY A 341 -9.08 -1.40 13.53
N GLU A 342 -7.98 -2.08 13.18
CA GLU A 342 -7.59 -2.36 11.79
C GLU A 342 -8.56 -3.28 11.04
N ASP A 343 -9.25 -4.16 11.75
CA ASP A 343 -10.15 -5.12 11.14
C ASP A 343 -11.41 -4.48 10.55
N ASN A 344 -11.74 -3.28 11.00
CA ASN A 344 -12.99 -2.59 10.72
C ASN A 344 -12.92 -1.43 9.73
N PHE A 345 -11.84 -1.32 8.95
CA PHE A 345 -11.71 -0.32 7.87
C PHE A 345 -12.55 -0.64 6.62
N GLY A 346 -13.15 -1.83 6.55
CA GLY A 346 -13.88 -2.29 5.38
C GLY A 346 -15.05 -1.39 4.99
N LEU A 347 -15.18 -1.08 3.70
CA LEU A 347 -16.35 -0.44 3.10
C LEU A 347 -17.53 -1.41 2.96
N THR A 348 -17.24 -2.73 2.99
CA THR A 348 -18.26 -3.79 3.01
C THR A 348 -18.05 -4.68 4.21
N TYR A 349 -19.12 -5.33 4.64
CA TYR A 349 -19.02 -6.44 5.57
C TYR A 349 -18.35 -7.63 4.89
N ASN A 350 -17.72 -8.49 5.69
CA ASN A 350 -17.12 -9.72 5.21
C ASN A 350 -18.17 -10.65 4.60
N VAL A 351 -17.80 -11.40 3.56
CA VAL A 351 -18.71 -12.38 2.93
C VAL A 351 -19.05 -13.57 3.86
N PHE A 352 -18.30 -13.76 4.94
CA PHE A 352 -18.55 -14.75 5.97
C PHE A 352 -19.33 -14.19 7.18
N ASP A 353 -19.64 -12.87 7.17
CA ASP A 353 -20.48 -12.28 8.19
C ASP A 353 -21.85 -12.96 8.21
N GLU A 354 -22.33 -13.40 9.39
CA GLU A 354 -23.57 -14.16 9.53
C GLU A 354 -24.81 -13.29 9.27
N GLN A 355 -24.74 -12.00 9.58
CA GLN A 355 -25.88 -11.07 9.49
C GLN A 355 -25.87 -10.24 8.24
N HIS A 356 -24.68 -9.72 7.84
CA HIS A 356 -24.53 -8.72 6.78
C HIS A 356 -23.65 -9.20 5.62
N SER A 357 -23.42 -10.48 5.48
CA SER A 357 -22.56 -11.11 4.47
C SER A 357 -22.42 -10.36 3.14
N GLY A 358 -21.30 -9.67 2.93
CA GLY A 358 -20.98 -8.97 1.69
C GLY A 358 -21.80 -7.70 1.44
N GLU A 359 -22.60 -7.23 2.41
CA GLU A 359 -23.36 -6.00 2.29
C GLU A 359 -22.45 -4.75 2.31
N PRO A 360 -22.80 -3.71 1.55
CA PRO A 360 -22.11 -2.42 1.65
C PRO A 360 -22.42 -1.74 2.99
N LYS A 361 -21.41 -1.12 3.60
CA LYS A 361 -21.61 -0.24 4.74
C LYS A 361 -22.07 1.16 4.27
N PRO A 362 -22.62 2.01 5.14
CA PRO A 362 -23.08 3.35 4.78
C PRO A 362 -22.03 4.18 4.04
N ALA A 363 -20.74 4.06 4.40
CA ALA A 363 -19.65 4.76 3.73
C ALA A 363 -19.50 4.35 2.25
N ALA A 364 -19.68 3.07 1.92
CA ALA A 364 -19.63 2.60 0.54
C ALA A 364 -20.74 3.23 -0.31
N ILE A 365 -21.95 3.30 0.25
CA ILE A 365 -23.10 3.93 -0.42
C ILE A 365 -22.81 5.42 -0.67
N THR A 366 -22.29 6.12 0.32
CA THR A 366 -21.94 7.53 0.23
C THR A 366 -20.86 7.79 -0.84
N ILE A 367 -19.81 6.98 -0.87
CA ILE A 367 -18.73 7.10 -1.88
C ILE A 367 -19.26 6.83 -3.27
N ALA A 368 -20.05 5.76 -3.46
CA ALA A 368 -20.63 5.42 -4.76
C ALA A 368 -21.53 6.54 -5.28
N LYS A 369 -22.38 7.14 -4.43
CA LYS A 369 -23.20 8.30 -4.80
C LYS A 369 -22.35 9.54 -5.13
N TYR A 370 -21.31 9.80 -4.37
CA TYR A 370 -20.40 10.91 -4.65
C TYR A 370 -19.75 10.79 -6.04
N VAL A 371 -19.36 9.58 -6.43
CA VAL A 371 -18.68 9.32 -7.70
C VAL A 371 -19.66 9.30 -8.88
N ASN A 372 -20.83 8.67 -8.71
CA ASN A 372 -21.76 8.39 -9.79
C ASN A 372 -22.94 9.36 -9.86
N GLY A 373 -23.14 10.20 -8.85
CA GLY A 373 -24.26 11.13 -8.68
C GLY A 373 -25.30 10.65 -7.68
N GLU A 374 -26.09 11.60 -7.16
CA GLU A 374 -27.07 11.32 -6.09
C GLU A 374 -28.15 10.28 -6.50
N ASP A 375 -28.49 10.23 -7.79
CA ASP A 375 -29.48 9.29 -8.35
C ASP A 375 -28.91 7.89 -8.63
N TYR A 376 -27.66 7.61 -8.19
CA TYR A 376 -27.03 6.32 -8.41
C TYR A 376 -27.85 5.19 -7.77
N ASP A 377 -28.11 4.13 -8.56
CA ASP A 377 -28.80 2.93 -8.09
C ASP A 377 -27.90 2.08 -7.17
N VAL A 378 -28.08 2.25 -5.88
CA VAL A 378 -27.31 1.53 -4.85
C VAL A 378 -27.53 0.02 -4.84
N SER A 379 -28.56 -0.50 -5.53
CA SER A 379 -28.82 -1.94 -5.61
C SER A 379 -27.65 -2.72 -6.21
N SER A 380 -26.85 -2.06 -7.06
CA SER A 380 -25.64 -2.63 -7.64
C SER A 380 -24.62 -3.02 -6.54
N LEU A 381 -24.48 -2.24 -5.47
CA LEU A 381 -23.57 -2.52 -4.36
C LEU A 381 -23.93 -3.81 -3.59
N TYR A 382 -25.19 -4.24 -3.66
CA TYR A 382 -25.68 -5.46 -2.99
C TYR A 382 -25.56 -6.72 -3.86
N LYS A 383 -24.92 -6.64 -5.01
CA LYS A 383 -24.80 -7.76 -5.97
C LYS A 383 -24.30 -9.05 -5.31
N PHE A 384 -23.37 -8.95 -4.37
CA PHE A 384 -22.73 -10.09 -3.70
C PHE A 384 -23.24 -10.32 -2.27
N ALA A 385 -24.20 -9.51 -1.80
CA ALA A 385 -24.82 -9.72 -0.50
C ALA A 385 -25.67 -11.00 -0.51
N LYS A 386 -25.50 -11.85 0.51
CA LYS A 386 -26.29 -13.09 0.64
C LYS A 386 -27.75 -12.82 1.03
N ASN A 387 -27.98 -11.81 1.85
CA ASN A 387 -29.32 -11.42 2.31
C ASN A 387 -29.75 -10.17 1.50
N LYS A 388 -30.51 -10.36 0.43
CA LYS A 388 -30.99 -9.26 -0.43
C LYS A 388 -32.16 -8.48 0.19
N ASN A 389 -32.14 -8.20 1.48
CA ASN A 389 -33.08 -7.26 2.07
C ASN A 389 -32.63 -5.82 1.78
N ILE A 390 -32.82 -5.38 0.54
CA ILE A 390 -32.60 -4.01 0.13
C ILE A 390 -33.65 -3.16 0.87
N GLN A 391 -33.25 -2.54 1.98
CA GLN A 391 -33.97 -1.40 2.51
C GLN A 391 -33.57 -0.18 1.65
N ALA A 392 -34.46 0.14 0.70
CA ALA A 392 -34.33 1.32 -0.16
C ALA A 392 -34.47 2.61 0.64
#